data_223faf42f26c87ecbc19691579cdfadf
#
_entry.id   223faf42f26c87ecbc19691579cdfadf
#
_cell.length_a   1.000
_cell.length_b   1.000
_cell.length_c   1.000
_cell.angle_alpha   90.00
_cell.angle_beta   90.00
_cell.angle_gamma   90.00
#
_symmetry.space_group_name_H-M   'P 1'
#
loop_
_entity.id
_entity.type
_entity.pdbx_description
1 polymer ?
#
loop_
_entity_poly.entity_id
_entity_poly.type
_entity_poly.pdbx_seq_one_letter_code
_entity_poly.pdbx_strand_id
1 'polypeptide(L)'
;MKPFRTVMGAALAAMAGVLLLSGCGGAGGLESAGPTPTAVGPVELWPELPPISAPPVDYGESDTTRIQGIKVRNGDVRSVDPVAVVQAEVAAHPEEVTGAEGLYPQTARQIRDCSAKPGTCPVLRPYYRDLTGDGKDELILAITMPEQRTAIRVYTPQDGGLIRIMSDSDAIVRVEVAGKDLIVRAVSAGIPGYEYRTAWSWDDQQRAMLPARDEIIRVKPSASPAPVPSAEATR
;
A
#
# COMPACT_ATOMS: atom_id res chain seq x y z
N MET A 1 -5.13 -85.34 28.08
CA MET A 1 -6.31 -84.54 27.72
C MET A 1 -5.91 -83.04 27.76
N LYS A 2 -5.48 -82.49 26.72
CA LYS A 2 -5.25 -81.08 26.32
C LYS A 2 -4.64 -81.20 24.91
N PRO A 3 -5.06 -80.50 23.88
CA PRO A 3 -5.07 -79.03 23.75
C PRO A 3 -6.15 -78.59 22.74
N PHE A 4 -7.11 -77.82 23.14
CA PHE A 4 -8.09 -77.23 22.23
C PHE A 4 -8.28 -75.71 22.39
N ARG A 5 -7.50 -75.07 23.28
CA ARG A 5 -7.70 -73.64 23.59
C ARG A 5 -6.76 -72.67 22.89
N THR A 6 -5.72 -73.18 22.25
CA THR A 6 -4.66 -72.30 21.65
C THR A 6 -4.90 -71.96 20.19
N VAL A 7 -5.73 -72.68 19.45
CA VAL A 7 -5.96 -72.46 18.02
C VAL A 7 -7.00 -71.38 17.74
N MET A 8 -7.89 -71.12 18.70
CA MET A 8 -9.00 -70.16 18.51
C MET A 8 -8.55 -68.69 18.72
N GLY A 9 -7.44 -68.48 19.41
CA GLY A 9 -6.89 -67.14 19.64
C GLY A 9 -6.10 -66.56 18.44
N ALA A 10 -5.47 -67.42 17.66
CA ALA A 10 -4.66 -66.99 16.52
C ALA A 10 -5.51 -66.59 15.29
N ALA A 11 -6.69 -67.16 15.10
CA ALA A 11 -7.60 -66.85 14.00
C ALA A 11 -8.29 -65.49 14.17
N LEU A 12 -8.58 -65.10 15.42
CA LEU A 12 -9.20 -63.78 15.74
C LEU A 12 -8.21 -62.60 15.59
N ALA A 13 -6.92 -62.84 15.87
CA ALA A 13 -5.90 -61.79 15.70
C ALA A 13 -5.58 -61.50 14.23
N ALA A 14 -5.70 -62.52 13.35
CA ALA A 14 -5.48 -62.38 11.90
C ALA A 14 -6.63 -61.64 11.20
N MET A 15 -7.89 -61.74 11.69
CA MET A 15 -9.02 -60.99 11.12
C MET A 15 -9.07 -59.53 11.55
N ALA A 16 -8.53 -59.18 12.71
CA ALA A 16 -8.45 -57.77 13.15
C ALA A 16 -7.41 -56.95 12.39
N GLY A 17 -6.36 -57.58 11.87
CA GLY A 17 -5.29 -56.93 11.08
C GLY A 17 -5.72 -56.54 9.66
N VAL A 18 -6.66 -57.23 9.05
CA VAL A 18 -7.12 -56.99 7.66
C VAL A 18 -8.13 -55.81 7.59
N LEU A 19 -8.85 -55.54 8.71
CA LEU A 19 -9.82 -54.45 8.76
C LEU A 19 -9.20 -53.05 8.94
N LEU A 20 -7.90 -52.97 9.27
CA LEU A 20 -7.21 -51.65 9.45
C LEU A 20 -6.52 -51.13 8.20
N LEU A 21 -6.45 -51.93 7.10
CA LEU A 21 -5.84 -51.54 5.86
C LEU A 21 -6.82 -51.04 4.77
N SER A 22 -8.12 -51.08 5.03
CA SER A 22 -9.12 -50.61 4.06
C SER A 22 -9.58 -49.16 4.27
N GLY A 23 -8.84 -48.36 5.05
CA GLY A 23 -9.21 -46.99 5.44
C GLY A 23 -8.65 -45.84 4.57
N CYS A 24 -7.98 -46.11 3.46
CA CYS A 24 -7.43 -45.06 2.59
C CYS A 24 -7.80 -45.27 1.11
N GLY A 25 -9.08 -45.32 0.82
CA GLY A 25 -9.57 -45.54 -0.53
C GLY A 25 -10.73 -44.64 -0.97
N GLY A 26 -10.85 -43.48 -0.37
CA GLY A 26 -11.76 -42.44 -0.81
C GLY A 26 -10.96 -41.18 -1.14
N ALA A 27 -10.08 -41.25 -2.13
CA ALA A 27 -9.67 -40.02 -2.82
C ALA A 27 -10.94 -39.49 -3.46
N GLY A 28 -11.64 -38.60 -2.77
CA GLY A 28 -12.73 -37.82 -3.35
C GLY A 28 -12.24 -37.28 -4.69
N GLY A 29 -13.02 -37.48 -5.75
CA GLY A 29 -12.66 -37.00 -7.07
C GLY A 29 -12.25 -35.54 -6.94
N LEU A 30 -11.11 -35.17 -7.53
CA LEU A 30 -10.67 -33.77 -7.60
C LEU A 30 -11.76 -33.01 -8.35
N GLU A 31 -12.56 -32.24 -7.63
CA GLU A 31 -13.45 -31.26 -8.25
C GLU A 31 -12.62 -30.06 -8.65
N SER A 32 -12.75 -29.70 -9.92
CA SER A 32 -12.11 -28.46 -10.41
C SER A 32 -12.70 -27.27 -9.65
N ALA A 33 -11.85 -26.48 -9.01
CA ALA A 33 -12.27 -25.23 -8.34
C ALA A 33 -12.76 -24.16 -9.33
N GLY A 34 -12.88 -24.49 -10.60
CA GLY A 34 -13.22 -23.54 -11.68
C GLY A 34 -11.98 -22.82 -12.23
N PRO A 35 -12.18 -21.92 -13.17
CA PRO A 35 -11.09 -21.15 -13.74
C PRO A 35 -10.49 -20.23 -12.67
N THR A 36 -9.17 -20.21 -12.57
CA THR A 36 -8.46 -19.27 -11.70
C THR A 36 -8.77 -17.84 -12.15
N PRO A 37 -9.21 -16.94 -11.26
CA PRO A 37 -9.40 -15.53 -11.62
C PRO A 37 -8.10 -14.97 -12.21
N THR A 38 -8.23 -14.20 -13.30
CA THR A 38 -7.08 -13.50 -13.87
C THR A 38 -6.53 -12.52 -12.83
N ALA A 39 -5.25 -12.65 -12.47
CA ALA A 39 -4.61 -11.72 -11.58
C ALA A 39 -4.56 -10.33 -12.26
N VAL A 40 -5.11 -9.33 -11.60
CA VAL A 40 -4.96 -7.92 -12.01
C VAL A 40 -3.67 -7.42 -11.38
N GLY A 41 -2.75 -6.95 -12.23
CA GLY A 41 -1.49 -6.38 -11.76
C GLY A 41 -1.70 -5.06 -10.99
N PRO A 42 -0.67 -4.59 -10.28
CA PRO A 42 -0.70 -3.29 -9.59
C PRO A 42 -1.01 -2.16 -10.57
N VAL A 43 -1.77 -1.17 -10.10
CA VAL A 43 -2.07 0.06 -10.83
C VAL A 43 -1.16 1.16 -10.28
N GLU A 44 -0.33 1.74 -11.14
CA GLU A 44 0.53 2.87 -10.78
C GLU A 44 -0.28 4.16 -10.66
N LEU A 45 -0.06 4.87 -9.55
CA LEU A 45 -0.60 6.20 -9.30
C LEU A 45 0.48 7.23 -9.67
N TRP A 46 0.06 8.36 -10.22
CA TRP A 46 0.94 9.47 -10.64
C TRP A 46 2.18 9.05 -11.46
N PRO A 47 2.00 8.34 -12.59
CA PRO A 47 3.12 7.90 -13.43
C PRO A 47 3.89 9.09 -14.07
N GLU A 48 3.33 10.28 -13.98
CA GLU A 48 3.92 11.53 -14.47
C GLU A 48 4.94 12.17 -13.52
N LEU A 49 5.11 11.64 -12.29
CA LEU A 49 6.11 12.18 -11.37
C LEU A 49 7.52 12.01 -11.93
N PRO A 50 8.37 13.05 -11.81
CA PRO A 50 9.73 12.97 -12.31
C PRO A 50 10.55 11.93 -11.52
N PRO A 51 11.59 11.36 -12.13
CA PRO A 51 12.52 10.47 -11.43
C PRO A 51 13.14 11.17 -10.22
N ILE A 52 13.20 10.43 -9.10
CA ILE A 52 13.76 10.92 -7.85
C ILE A 52 15.28 10.82 -7.89
N SER A 53 15.96 11.91 -7.52
CA SER A 53 17.40 11.96 -7.28
C SER A 53 17.74 12.47 -5.87
N ALA A 54 16.72 12.73 -5.04
CA ALA A 54 16.91 13.16 -3.66
C ALA A 54 17.54 12.07 -2.80
N PRO A 55 18.30 12.43 -1.75
CA PRO A 55 18.70 11.47 -0.73
C PRO A 55 17.48 10.92 0.00
N PRO A 56 17.52 9.66 0.41
CA PRO A 56 16.42 9.04 1.15
C PRO A 56 16.25 9.65 2.55
N VAL A 57 15.06 9.52 3.09
CA VAL A 57 14.69 10.01 4.41
C VAL A 57 14.05 8.88 5.21
N ASP A 58 13.96 9.05 6.51
CA ASP A 58 13.42 8.05 7.42
C ASP A 58 11.89 7.97 7.38
N TYR A 59 11.32 6.84 7.80
CA TYR A 59 9.90 6.51 7.66
C TYR A 59 8.98 7.37 8.54
N GLY A 60 7.79 7.71 8.01
CA GLY A 60 6.70 8.24 8.81
C GLY A 60 5.95 7.15 9.59
N GLU A 61 5.47 7.47 10.77
CA GLU A 61 4.56 6.61 11.51
C GLU A 61 3.12 6.77 10.99
N SER A 62 2.37 5.66 10.98
CA SER A 62 0.96 5.68 10.61
C SER A 62 0.14 6.16 11.79
N ASP A 63 -0.24 7.43 11.76
CA ASP A 63 -1.02 8.06 12.81
C ASP A 63 -2.46 8.31 12.33
N THR A 64 -3.45 7.94 13.16
CA THR A 64 -4.86 8.16 12.84
C THR A 64 -5.32 9.51 13.38
N THR A 65 -5.76 10.38 12.49
CA THR A 65 -6.18 11.75 12.86
C THR A 65 -7.53 12.09 12.24
N ARG A 66 -8.46 12.59 13.05
CA ARG A 66 -9.75 13.10 12.56
C ARG A 66 -9.55 14.48 11.94
N ILE A 67 -9.98 14.64 10.68
CA ILE A 67 -9.91 15.90 9.96
C ILE A 67 -11.09 16.77 10.36
N GLN A 68 -10.79 17.88 11.02
CA GLN A 68 -11.81 18.81 11.54
C GLN A 68 -12.50 19.59 10.42
N GLY A 69 -13.78 19.87 10.58
CA GLY A 69 -14.54 20.72 9.65
C GLY A 69 -14.96 20.09 8.32
N ILE A 70 -14.47 18.90 8.00
CA ILE A 70 -14.84 18.18 6.77
C ILE A 70 -16.06 17.31 7.01
N LYS A 71 -17.06 17.46 6.14
CA LYS A 71 -18.30 16.66 6.15
C LYS A 71 -18.38 15.80 4.90
N VAL A 72 -18.55 14.49 5.09
CA VAL A 72 -18.73 13.52 4.02
C VAL A 72 -20.20 13.18 3.88
N ARG A 73 -20.77 13.40 2.68
CA ARG A 73 -22.18 13.13 2.42
C ARG A 73 -22.37 11.64 2.06
N ASN A 74 -23.30 10.98 2.76
CA ASN A 74 -23.66 9.58 2.53
C ASN A 74 -22.47 8.59 2.58
N GLY A 75 -21.38 8.93 3.27
CA GLY A 75 -20.16 8.13 3.29
C GLY A 75 -19.39 8.11 1.97
N ASP A 76 -19.74 8.98 1.02
CA ASP A 76 -19.05 9.09 -0.27
C ASP A 76 -17.92 10.12 -0.16
N VAL A 77 -16.69 9.63 -0.12
CA VAL A 77 -15.48 10.45 -0.04
C VAL A 77 -15.29 11.34 -1.29
N ARG A 78 -15.90 11.00 -2.42
CA ARG A 78 -15.89 11.85 -3.63
C ARG A 78 -16.71 13.14 -3.48
N SER A 79 -17.52 13.22 -2.41
CA SER A 79 -18.31 14.41 -2.11
C SER A 79 -17.51 15.56 -1.47
N VAL A 80 -16.23 15.33 -1.14
CA VAL A 80 -15.37 16.34 -0.52
C VAL A 80 -14.35 16.90 -1.52
N ASP A 81 -13.94 18.14 -1.31
CA ASP A 81 -12.83 18.74 -2.05
C ASP A 81 -11.50 18.25 -1.46
N PRO A 82 -10.65 17.55 -2.23
CA PRO A 82 -9.37 17.03 -1.74
C PRO A 82 -8.42 18.12 -1.23
N VAL A 83 -8.43 19.30 -1.83
CA VAL A 83 -7.60 20.43 -1.41
C VAL A 83 -8.09 20.95 -0.06
N ALA A 84 -9.41 21.05 0.12
CA ALA A 84 -9.99 21.50 1.40
C ALA A 84 -9.66 20.52 2.54
N VAL A 85 -9.57 19.21 2.26
CA VAL A 85 -9.13 18.19 3.26
C VAL A 85 -7.74 18.50 3.77
N VAL A 86 -6.77 18.68 2.84
CA VAL A 86 -5.38 18.98 3.21
C VAL A 86 -5.25 20.36 3.87
N GLN A 87 -6.02 21.35 3.42
CA GLN A 87 -6.05 22.66 4.06
C GLN A 87 -6.54 22.59 5.51
N ALA A 88 -7.59 21.81 5.77
CA ALA A 88 -8.12 21.59 7.12
C ALA A 88 -7.10 20.87 8.03
N GLU A 89 -6.39 19.86 7.50
CA GLU A 89 -5.33 19.16 8.21
C GLU A 89 -4.19 20.11 8.60
N VAL A 90 -3.65 20.85 7.64
CA VAL A 90 -2.57 21.83 7.89
C VAL A 90 -2.97 22.93 8.85
N ALA A 91 -4.25 23.33 8.85
CA ALA A 91 -4.75 24.35 9.78
C ALA A 91 -4.89 23.82 11.22
N ALA A 92 -5.23 22.53 11.36
CA ALA A 92 -5.41 21.88 12.66
C ALA A 92 -4.07 21.50 13.32
N HIS A 93 -3.02 21.22 12.52
CA HIS A 93 -1.73 20.70 12.98
C HIS A 93 -0.56 21.56 12.50
N PRO A 94 -0.45 22.81 12.95
CA PRO A 94 0.64 23.70 12.53
C PRO A 94 2.03 23.20 12.97
N GLU A 95 2.11 22.37 14.00
CA GLU A 95 3.34 21.72 14.48
C GLU A 95 3.89 20.68 13.48
N GLU A 96 3.04 19.98 12.78
CA GLU A 96 3.45 19.01 11.76
C GLU A 96 4.12 19.66 10.53
N VAL A 97 4.06 20.98 10.44
CA VAL A 97 4.72 21.76 9.37
C VAL A 97 6.22 21.93 9.60
N THR A 98 6.72 21.64 10.80
CA THR A 98 8.12 21.90 11.19
C THR A 98 8.92 20.64 11.52
N GLY A 99 8.29 19.46 11.55
CA GLY A 99 8.94 18.19 11.84
C GLY A 99 9.62 17.57 10.64
N ALA A 100 10.52 16.61 10.88
CA ALA A 100 11.21 15.84 9.84
C ALA A 100 10.23 15.01 8.98
N GLU A 101 9.11 14.62 9.56
CA GLU A 101 8.03 13.82 8.94
C GLU A 101 6.86 14.67 8.47
N GLY A 102 6.88 15.97 8.76
CA GLY A 102 5.83 16.91 8.43
C GLY A 102 5.96 17.52 7.05
N LEU A 103 4.97 18.36 6.74
CA LEU A 103 5.01 19.19 5.55
C LEU A 103 5.96 20.37 5.77
N TYR A 104 6.79 20.70 4.79
CA TYR A 104 7.63 21.89 4.84
C TYR A 104 6.80 23.17 4.99
N PRO A 105 7.29 24.21 5.71
CA PRO A 105 6.59 25.50 5.85
C PRO A 105 6.23 26.14 4.50
N GLN A 106 7.05 25.96 3.47
CA GLN A 106 6.76 26.41 2.11
C GLN A 106 5.55 25.65 1.53
N THR A 107 5.52 24.33 1.66
CA THR A 107 4.42 23.48 1.18
C THR A 107 3.11 23.85 1.85
N ALA A 108 3.12 24.05 3.17
CA ALA A 108 1.94 24.48 3.92
C ALA A 108 1.41 25.85 3.45
N ARG A 109 2.29 26.79 3.08
CA ARG A 109 1.86 28.07 2.48
C ARG A 109 1.22 27.85 1.11
N GLN A 110 1.83 27.03 0.25
CA GLN A 110 1.28 26.71 -1.07
C GLN A 110 -0.09 26.02 -0.97
N ILE A 111 -0.28 25.11 0.00
CA ILE A 111 -1.57 24.45 0.24
C ILE A 111 -2.65 25.47 0.62
N ARG A 112 -2.35 26.43 1.49
CA ARG A 112 -3.30 27.50 1.84
C ARG A 112 -3.69 28.35 0.63
N ASP A 113 -2.76 28.55 -0.30
CA ASP A 113 -2.94 29.37 -1.50
C ASP A 113 -3.55 28.59 -2.69
N CYS A 114 -3.77 27.28 -2.60
CA CYS A 114 -4.21 26.43 -3.73
C CYS A 114 -5.43 26.97 -4.48
N SER A 115 -6.45 27.46 -3.74
CA SER A 115 -7.67 28.01 -4.34
C SER A 115 -7.40 29.29 -5.13
N ALA A 116 -6.46 30.12 -4.68
CA ALA A 116 -6.09 31.37 -5.34
C ALA A 116 -5.04 31.17 -6.45
N LYS A 117 -4.19 30.14 -6.32
CA LYS A 117 -3.06 29.86 -7.20
C LYS A 117 -3.00 28.36 -7.57
N PRO A 118 -3.98 27.86 -8.31
CA PRO A 118 -4.06 26.41 -8.62
C PRO A 118 -2.84 25.87 -9.34
N GLY A 119 -2.15 26.66 -10.17
CA GLY A 119 -0.95 26.24 -10.90
C GLY A 119 0.28 25.99 -10.01
N THR A 120 0.26 26.40 -8.75
CA THR A 120 1.35 26.16 -7.78
C THR A 120 0.90 25.29 -6.61
N CYS A 121 -0.30 24.73 -6.69
CA CYS A 121 -0.83 23.83 -5.67
C CYS A 121 -0.03 22.52 -5.65
N PRO A 122 0.55 22.13 -4.51
CA PRO A 122 1.36 20.92 -4.41
C PRO A 122 0.53 19.65 -4.27
N VAL A 123 -0.80 19.75 -4.08
CA VAL A 123 -1.70 18.61 -3.93
C VAL A 123 -1.97 18.02 -5.32
N LEU A 124 -1.61 16.77 -5.52
CA LEU A 124 -1.83 16.06 -6.77
C LEU A 124 -3.28 15.63 -6.92
N ARG A 125 -3.67 15.21 -8.14
CA ARG A 125 -5.02 14.68 -8.39
C ARG A 125 -5.33 13.54 -7.44
N PRO A 126 -6.58 13.44 -6.91
CA PRO A 126 -6.96 12.39 -5.98
C PRO A 126 -7.12 11.04 -6.69
N TYR A 127 -6.86 9.97 -5.93
CA TYR A 127 -7.29 8.62 -6.27
C TYR A 127 -8.26 8.11 -5.22
N TYR A 128 -9.09 7.14 -5.64
CA TYR A 128 -10.14 6.57 -4.81
C TYR A 128 -10.13 5.06 -4.95
N ARG A 129 -10.05 4.35 -3.84
CA ARG A 129 -10.01 2.88 -3.81
C ARG A 129 -10.52 2.36 -2.47
N ASP A 130 -11.29 1.27 -2.50
CA ASP A 130 -11.63 0.52 -1.30
C ASP A 130 -10.37 -0.23 -0.80
N LEU A 131 -9.70 0.33 0.20
CA LEU A 131 -8.51 -0.23 0.84
C LEU A 131 -8.87 -0.94 2.16
N THR A 132 -9.93 -0.51 2.85
CA THR A 132 -10.40 -1.12 4.10
C THR A 132 -11.23 -2.37 3.87
N GLY A 133 -11.87 -2.49 2.71
CA GLY A 133 -12.71 -3.62 2.33
C GLY A 133 -14.13 -3.54 2.85
N ASP A 134 -14.58 -2.37 3.25
CA ASP A 134 -15.96 -2.11 3.69
C ASP A 134 -16.91 -1.79 2.52
N GLY A 135 -16.40 -1.79 1.29
CA GLY A 135 -17.15 -1.48 0.07
C GLY A 135 -17.26 0.02 -0.23
N LYS A 136 -16.58 0.88 0.52
CA LYS A 136 -16.47 2.31 0.26
C LYS A 136 -15.06 2.66 -0.17
N ASP A 137 -14.93 3.70 -0.98
CA ASP A 137 -13.61 4.19 -1.38
C ASP A 137 -12.97 5.02 -0.27
N GLU A 138 -11.66 4.86 -0.08
CA GLU A 138 -10.77 5.80 0.59
C GLU A 138 -10.27 6.85 -0.40
N LEU A 139 -9.96 8.03 0.13
CA LEU A 139 -9.28 9.11 -0.60
C LEU A 139 -7.77 8.97 -0.43
N ILE A 140 -7.06 8.81 -1.53
CA ILE A 140 -5.59 8.74 -1.58
C ILE A 140 -5.08 10.04 -2.18
N LEU A 141 -4.24 10.76 -1.46
CA LEU A 141 -3.63 12.02 -1.87
C LEU A 141 -2.11 11.95 -1.83
N ALA A 142 -1.48 12.64 -2.77
CA ALA A 142 -0.06 12.93 -2.72
C ALA A 142 0.15 14.45 -2.69
N ILE A 143 1.17 14.88 -1.97
CA ILE A 143 1.56 16.27 -1.79
C ILE A 143 3.04 16.38 -2.12
N THR A 144 3.36 17.10 -3.19
CA THR A 144 4.77 17.33 -3.56
C THR A 144 5.41 18.36 -2.63
N MET A 145 6.66 18.12 -2.28
CA MET A 145 7.42 18.93 -1.34
C MET A 145 8.80 19.30 -1.90
N PRO A 146 9.51 20.25 -1.28
CA PRO A 146 10.92 20.52 -1.60
C PRO A 146 11.78 19.24 -1.50
N GLU A 147 12.97 19.30 -2.10
CA GLU A 147 13.96 18.21 -2.04
C GLU A 147 13.49 16.90 -2.66
N GLN A 148 12.59 16.98 -3.64
CA GLN A 148 11.99 15.82 -4.33
C GLN A 148 11.26 14.85 -3.38
N ARG A 149 10.76 15.33 -2.26
CA ARG A 149 9.94 14.54 -1.35
C ARG A 149 8.48 14.59 -1.75
N THR A 150 7.76 13.55 -1.40
CA THR A 150 6.31 13.46 -1.58
C THR A 150 5.70 12.89 -0.30
N ALA A 151 4.66 13.55 0.19
CA ALA A 151 3.85 12.99 1.27
C ALA A 151 2.64 12.26 0.69
N ILE A 152 2.36 11.07 1.20
CA ILE A 152 1.16 10.29 0.89
C ILE A 152 0.23 10.33 2.09
N ARG A 153 -1.06 10.53 1.82
CA ARG A 153 -2.12 10.55 2.82
C ARG A 153 -3.28 9.68 2.34
N VAL A 154 -3.81 8.87 3.24
CA VAL A 154 -5.04 8.10 2.98
C VAL A 154 -6.09 8.47 4.02
N TYR A 155 -7.30 8.73 3.55
CA TYR A 155 -8.41 9.13 4.40
C TYR A 155 -9.62 8.22 4.15
N THR A 156 -10.26 7.78 5.24
CA THR A 156 -11.49 7.00 5.21
C THR A 156 -12.68 7.82 5.70
N PRO A 157 -13.88 7.68 5.09
CA PRO A 157 -15.09 8.27 5.62
C PRO A 157 -15.54 7.55 6.91
N GLN A 158 -15.71 8.32 8.00
CA GLN A 158 -16.20 7.78 9.26
C GLN A 158 -17.06 8.80 9.98
N ASP A 159 -18.25 8.36 10.45
CA ASP A 159 -19.19 9.18 11.26
C ASP A 159 -19.51 10.54 10.61
N GLY A 160 -19.72 10.55 9.29
CA GLY A 160 -20.03 11.75 8.52
C GLY A 160 -18.86 12.73 8.35
N GLY A 161 -17.66 12.35 8.76
CA GLY A 161 -16.41 13.09 8.59
C GLY A 161 -15.33 12.24 7.93
N LEU A 162 -14.08 12.69 7.99
CA LEU A 162 -12.90 12.00 7.51
C LEU A 162 -11.93 11.69 8.65
N ILE A 163 -11.28 10.54 8.58
CA ILE A 163 -10.13 10.16 9.39
C ILE A 163 -8.96 9.89 8.46
N ARG A 164 -7.79 10.48 8.72
CA ARG A 164 -6.54 10.06 8.12
C ARG A 164 -6.15 8.71 8.74
N ILE A 165 -5.95 7.70 7.92
CA ILE A 165 -5.60 6.34 8.33
C ILE A 165 -4.19 5.93 7.91
N MET A 166 -3.50 6.78 7.15
CA MET A 166 -2.11 6.61 6.74
C MET A 166 -1.49 7.98 6.47
N SER A 167 -0.24 8.10 6.88
CA SER A 167 0.65 9.22 6.60
C SER A 167 2.04 8.67 6.35
N ASP A 168 2.63 8.99 5.20
CA ASP A 168 3.99 8.64 4.84
C ASP A 168 4.62 9.81 4.08
N SER A 169 5.94 10.00 4.20
CA SER A 169 6.62 11.14 3.58
C SER A 169 8.09 10.80 3.32
N ASP A 170 8.43 10.56 2.04
CA ASP A 170 9.77 10.15 1.66
C ASP A 170 10.15 10.64 0.25
N ALA A 171 11.36 10.28 -0.20
CA ALA A 171 11.80 10.36 -1.60
C ALA A 171 11.10 9.26 -2.41
N ILE A 172 9.79 9.44 -2.62
CA ILE A 172 8.91 8.44 -3.21
C ILE A 172 9.14 8.34 -4.71
N VAL A 173 9.52 7.15 -5.15
CA VAL A 173 9.77 6.81 -6.55
C VAL A 173 8.48 6.45 -7.27
N ARG A 174 7.59 5.71 -6.57
CA ARG A 174 6.36 5.17 -7.15
C ARG A 174 5.34 4.81 -6.08
N VAL A 175 4.08 4.99 -6.41
CA VAL A 175 2.95 4.51 -5.59
C VAL A 175 2.05 3.65 -6.48
N GLU A 176 1.65 2.49 -5.99
CA GLU A 176 0.84 1.51 -6.71
C GLU A 176 -0.29 1.01 -5.81
N VAL A 177 -1.40 0.61 -6.40
CA VAL A 177 -2.48 -0.10 -5.72
C VAL A 177 -2.56 -1.54 -6.22
N ALA A 178 -2.50 -2.50 -5.31
CA ALA A 178 -2.62 -3.93 -5.60
C ALA A 178 -3.68 -4.55 -4.68
N GLY A 179 -4.87 -4.81 -5.24
CA GLY A 179 -6.00 -5.26 -4.41
C GLY A 179 -6.45 -4.17 -3.46
N LYS A 180 -6.24 -4.39 -2.15
CA LYS A 180 -6.51 -3.44 -1.05
C LYS A 180 -5.22 -2.83 -0.47
N ASP A 181 -4.06 -3.23 -0.97
CA ASP A 181 -2.79 -2.74 -0.48
C ASP A 181 -2.37 -1.48 -1.26
N LEU A 182 -1.84 -0.50 -0.54
CA LEU A 182 -1.12 0.62 -1.11
C LEU A 182 0.37 0.32 -1.03
N ILE A 183 1.03 0.29 -2.18
CA ILE A 183 2.45 -0.03 -2.28
C ILE A 183 3.21 1.26 -2.53
N VAL A 184 4.08 1.63 -1.62
CA VAL A 184 4.96 2.79 -1.73
C VAL A 184 6.37 2.30 -2.01
N ARG A 185 7.02 2.89 -3.03
CA ARG A 185 8.44 2.66 -3.31
C ARG A 185 9.19 3.96 -3.09
N ALA A 186 10.23 3.90 -2.27
CA ALA A 186 11.08 5.04 -1.93
C ALA A 186 12.56 4.69 -2.10
N VAL A 187 13.39 5.71 -2.27
CA VAL A 187 14.84 5.53 -2.34
C VAL A 187 15.36 4.98 -1.01
N SER A 188 16.19 3.92 -1.05
CA SER A 188 16.75 3.35 0.17
C SER A 188 17.73 4.31 0.86
N ALA A 189 17.48 4.62 2.12
CA ALA A 189 18.34 5.46 2.95
C ALA A 189 19.72 4.84 3.21
N GLY A 190 19.76 3.52 3.37
CA GLY A 190 20.97 2.82 3.81
C GLY A 190 21.79 2.17 2.69
N ILE A 191 21.19 1.92 1.52
CA ILE A 191 21.80 1.10 0.47
C ILE A 191 21.69 1.80 -0.88
N PRO A 192 22.75 2.44 -1.37
CA PRO A 192 22.75 3.08 -2.69
C PRO A 192 22.40 2.11 -3.82
N GLY A 193 21.54 2.52 -4.74
CA GLY A 193 21.07 1.70 -5.87
C GLY A 193 19.97 0.69 -5.50
N TYR A 194 19.34 0.87 -4.35
CA TYR A 194 18.18 0.10 -3.91
C TYR A 194 17.01 1.02 -3.56
N GLU A 195 15.83 0.45 -3.58
CA GLU A 195 14.57 1.06 -3.14
C GLU A 195 13.95 0.21 -2.04
N TYR A 196 13.30 0.85 -1.09
CA TYR A 196 12.33 0.20 -0.21
C TYR A 196 11.00 0.09 -0.96
N ARG A 197 10.36 -1.05 -0.83
CA ARG A 197 9.00 -1.30 -1.30
C ARG A 197 8.17 -1.73 -0.11
N THR A 198 7.38 -0.82 0.41
CA THR A 198 6.51 -1.06 1.55
C THR A 198 5.09 -1.25 1.07
N ALA A 199 4.47 -2.38 1.44
CA ALA A 199 3.05 -2.61 1.24
C ALA A 199 2.30 -2.23 2.52
N TRP A 200 1.43 -1.23 2.42
CA TRP A 200 0.54 -0.78 3.48
C TRP A 200 -0.81 -1.47 3.33
N SER A 201 -1.25 -2.16 4.39
CA SER A 201 -2.53 -2.87 4.43
C SER A 201 -3.36 -2.38 5.61
N TRP A 202 -4.69 -2.44 5.46
CA TRP A 202 -5.61 -2.09 6.53
C TRP A 202 -5.53 -3.07 7.69
N ASP A 203 -5.45 -2.55 8.92
CA ASP A 203 -5.54 -3.30 10.16
C ASP A 203 -6.82 -2.95 10.90
N ASP A 204 -7.72 -3.94 11.07
CA ASP A 204 -9.02 -3.75 11.70
C ASP A 204 -8.93 -3.42 13.20
N GLN A 205 -7.86 -3.86 13.87
CA GLN A 205 -7.69 -3.64 15.31
C GLN A 205 -7.19 -2.23 15.59
N GLN A 206 -6.19 -1.77 14.84
CA GLN A 206 -5.64 -0.42 14.99
C GLN A 206 -6.43 0.63 14.21
N ARG A 207 -7.29 0.19 13.28
CA ARG A 207 -8.07 1.06 12.38
C ARG A 207 -7.20 2.04 11.62
N ALA A 208 -6.04 1.55 11.18
CA ALA A 208 -5.03 2.25 10.42
C ALA A 208 -4.48 1.37 9.32
N MET A 209 -3.87 1.97 8.31
CA MET A 209 -3.03 1.23 7.39
C MET A 209 -1.65 1.07 8.00
N LEU A 210 -1.18 -0.17 8.07
CA LEU A 210 0.12 -0.50 8.65
C LEU A 210 1.05 -1.09 7.58
N PRO A 211 2.37 -0.92 7.73
CA PRO A 211 3.33 -1.60 6.87
C PRO A 211 3.29 -3.11 7.14
N ALA A 212 2.65 -3.83 6.21
CA ALA A 212 2.46 -5.28 6.32
C ALA A 212 3.61 -6.07 5.69
N ARG A 213 4.36 -5.45 4.78
CA ARG A 213 5.52 -6.05 4.11
C ARG A 213 6.49 -4.98 3.66
N ASP A 214 7.76 -5.20 3.99
CA ASP A 214 8.89 -4.41 3.50
C ASP A 214 9.83 -5.26 2.67
N GLU A 215 10.22 -4.74 1.52
CA GLU A 215 11.14 -5.38 0.60
C GLU A 215 12.23 -4.39 0.17
N ILE A 216 13.46 -4.86 0.07
CA ILE A 216 14.57 -4.08 -0.50
C ILE A 216 14.76 -4.55 -1.93
N ILE A 217 14.53 -3.65 -2.89
CA ILE A 217 14.58 -3.95 -4.31
C ILE A 217 15.79 -3.28 -4.93
N ARG A 218 16.60 -4.06 -5.65
CA ARG A 218 17.71 -3.48 -6.43
C ARG A 218 17.17 -2.71 -7.64
N VAL A 219 17.54 -1.45 -7.76
CA VAL A 219 17.22 -0.64 -8.94
C VAL A 219 18.11 -1.12 -10.09
N LYS A 220 17.52 -1.59 -11.17
CA LYS A 220 18.27 -1.80 -12.41
C LYS A 220 18.71 -0.43 -12.92
N PRO A 221 20.01 -0.21 -13.17
CA PRO A 221 20.44 1.05 -13.80
C PRO A 221 19.61 1.24 -15.08
N SER A 222 18.92 2.38 -15.18
CA SER A 222 18.32 2.78 -16.45
C SER A 222 19.46 2.82 -17.46
N ALA A 223 19.33 2.10 -18.58
CA ALA A 223 20.34 2.14 -19.62
C ALA A 223 20.57 3.60 -19.96
N SER A 224 21.79 4.10 -19.71
CA SER A 224 22.17 5.45 -20.18
C SER A 224 21.79 5.57 -21.65
N PRO A 225 21.16 6.68 -22.09
CA PRO A 225 20.92 6.91 -23.49
C PRO A 225 22.26 6.73 -24.22
N ALA A 226 22.28 5.89 -25.26
CA ALA A 226 23.47 5.72 -26.08
C ALA A 226 23.94 7.09 -26.52
N PRO A 227 25.27 7.40 -26.49
CA PRO A 227 25.77 8.66 -26.95
C PRO A 227 25.30 8.86 -28.39
N VAL A 228 24.63 9.98 -28.62
CA VAL A 228 24.20 10.40 -29.96
C VAL A 228 25.48 10.52 -30.78
N PRO A 229 25.62 9.80 -31.91
CA PRO A 229 26.81 9.94 -32.74
C PRO A 229 26.90 11.40 -33.19
N SER A 230 27.99 12.05 -32.80
CA SER A 230 28.31 13.38 -33.29
C SER A 230 28.37 13.34 -34.81
N ALA A 231 27.52 14.11 -35.49
CA ALA A 231 27.61 14.30 -36.91
C ALA A 231 28.96 14.95 -37.20
N GLU A 232 29.87 14.14 -37.74
CA GLU A 232 31.17 14.59 -38.22
C GLU A 232 30.94 15.61 -39.35
N ALA A 233 31.31 16.85 -39.11
CA ALA A 233 31.21 17.91 -40.07
C ALA A 233 32.18 17.58 -41.23
N THR A 234 31.63 17.13 -42.34
CA THR A 234 32.36 17.01 -43.59
C THR A 234 32.72 18.43 -44.08
N ARG A 235 33.99 18.71 -44.13
CA ARG A 235 34.57 19.88 -44.86
C ARG A 235 34.60 19.63 -46.35
#